data_29d94e8cae8a0c501b6633d78ef51a16
#
_entry.id   29d94e8cae8a0c501b6633d78ef51a16
#
_cell.length_a   1.000
_cell.length_b   1.000
_cell.length_c   1.000
_cell.angle_alpha   90.00
_cell.angle_beta   90.00
_cell.angle_gamma   90.00
#
_symmetry.space_group_name_H-M   'P 1'
#
loop_
_entity.id
_entity.type
_entity.pdbx_description
1 polymer ?
#
loop_
_entity_poly.entity_id
_entity_poly.type
_entity_poly.pdbx_seq_one_letter_code
_entity_poly.pdbx_strand_id
1 'polypeptide(L)'
;MPRSPSPRISGPSQSNNKKKILFLLSGESTTIPAAEASALVRMRDPSAEVEAAEGRVLIASSEADPQIIAGRIAFSKRVGSVIPDGKLDGDQLRSLREGTYRVNIFELGERKKPDSGRLIADLAREIGGRVSLRDPGYEVTVVRGAGGRDYFALSRPSLMRQDWVVRRPRARPFFHPAAIFPKLSRALVNLSRVDLGEVFLDPFCGTGSLLLEAHELGAAPLGADRDQRMVKGALRNMHSFRQDWRGVVRADVRKCPVVAVDGMATDIPYGRASSTSGSKTSEVMENLLRTAAGLLREGRRLVVMHPDTVAVDARGDFEIEEEHHLYIHSKLTRTISVLRRV
;
A
#
# COMPACT_ATOMS: atom_id res chain seq x y z
N MET A 1 -49.65 -34.57 28.05
CA MET A 1 -48.22 -34.63 28.40
C MET A 1 -47.47 -33.64 27.48
N PRO A 2 -46.92 -32.54 27.99
CA PRO A 2 -46.17 -31.59 27.19
C PRO A 2 -44.73 -32.11 26.96
N ARG A 3 -44.26 -31.97 25.71
CA ARG A 3 -42.92 -32.32 25.28
C ARG A 3 -41.90 -31.30 25.83
N SER A 4 -40.82 -31.80 26.44
CA SER A 4 -39.69 -31.03 26.93
C SER A 4 -38.91 -30.35 25.76
N PRO A 5 -38.40 -29.14 25.95
CA PRO A 5 -37.59 -28.47 24.92
C PRO A 5 -36.18 -29.08 24.85
N SER A 6 -35.71 -29.35 23.64
CA SER A 6 -34.37 -29.81 23.33
C SER A 6 -33.31 -28.74 23.70
N PRO A 7 -32.12 -29.13 24.18
CA PRO A 7 -31.07 -28.20 24.54
C PRO A 7 -30.52 -27.50 23.26
N ARG A 8 -30.43 -26.15 23.29
CA ARG A 8 -29.72 -25.38 22.30
C ARG A 8 -28.23 -25.73 22.37
N ILE A 9 -27.72 -26.30 21.30
CA ILE A 9 -26.27 -26.47 21.12
C ILE A 9 -25.71 -25.05 20.87
N SER A 10 -25.03 -24.51 21.87
CA SER A 10 -24.20 -23.33 21.69
C SER A 10 -23.06 -23.68 20.73
N GLY A 11 -23.07 -23.09 19.55
CA GLY A 11 -21.99 -23.19 18.59
C GLY A 11 -20.66 -22.75 19.24
N PRO A 12 -19.51 -23.25 18.76
CA PRO A 12 -18.23 -22.88 19.31
C PRO A 12 -18.05 -21.35 19.18
N SER A 13 -17.73 -20.71 20.31
CA SER A 13 -17.29 -19.31 20.32
C SER A 13 -16.10 -19.20 19.37
N GLN A 14 -16.22 -18.43 18.29
CA GLN A 14 -15.08 -18.07 17.45
C GLN A 14 -14.07 -17.36 18.37
N SER A 15 -13.01 -18.05 18.72
CA SER A 15 -11.87 -17.45 19.41
C SER A 15 -11.35 -16.35 18.50
N ASN A 16 -11.44 -15.11 18.96
CA ASN A 16 -11.01 -13.91 18.24
C ASN A 16 -9.47 -13.96 18.09
N ASN A 17 -8.98 -14.60 17.02
CA ASN A 17 -7.55 -14.88 16.79
C ASN A 17 -6.83 -13.65 16.20
N LYS A 18 -7.39 -12.45 16.41
CA LYS A 18 -6.81 -11.20 15.93
C LYS A 18 -5.51 -10.88 16.64
N LYS A 19 -4.46 -10.70 15.84
CA LYS A 19 -3.13 -10.25 16.30
C LYS A 19 -3.01 -8.75 16.13
N LYS A 20 -2.20 -8.12 16.97
CA LYS A 20 -1.88 -6.70 16.82
C LYS A 20 -0.67 -6.54 15.89
N ILE A 21 -0.83 -5.70 14.87
CA ILE A 21 0.20 -5.34 13.89
C ILE A 21 0.59 -3.89 14.11
N LEU A 22 1.86 -3.63 14.29
CA LEU A 22 2.40 -2.28 14.39
C LEU A 22 2.95 -1.83 13.03
N PHE A 23 2.60 -0.59 12.67
CA PHE A 23 3.18 0.13 11.55
C PHE A 23 3.92 1.35 12.06
N LEU A 24 5.18 1.48 11.71
CA LEU A 24 5.91 2.74 11.79
C LEU A 24 5.83 3.42 10.42
N LEU A 25 4.91 4.36 10.28
CA LEU A 25 4.63 5.05 9.04
C LEU A 25 5.80 5.94 8.60
N SER A 26 5.95 6.15 7.29
CA SER A 26 6.88 7.14 6.75
C SER A 26 6.37 8.56 7.03
N GLY A 27 7.27 9.52 7.11
CA GLY A 27 6.91 10.95 7.26
C GLY A 27 6.74 11.69 5.94
N GLU A 28 6.60 10.97 4.81
CA GLU A 28 6.61 11.58 3.47
C GLU A 28 5.26 12.18 3.05
N SER A 29 4.19 11.78 3.71
CA SER A 29 2.83 12.32 3.54
C SER A 29 2.09 12.20 4.85
N THR A 30 1.08 13.04 5.06
CA THR A 30 0.29 13.06 6.29
C THR A 30 -0.76 11.95 6.34
N THR A 31 -1.38 11.61 5.22
CA THR A 31 -2.54 10.70 5.17
C THR A 31 -2.29 9.41 4.39
N ILE A 32 -1.55 9.46 3.29
CA ILE A 32 -1.30 8.30 2.41
C ILE A 32 -0.72 7.09 3.16
N PRO A 33 0.27 7.24 4.08
CA PRO A 33 0.84 6.09 4.79
C PRO A 33 -0.17 5.32 5.63
N ALA A 34 -1.07 6.03 6.31
CA ALA A 34 -2.12 5.41 7.13
C ALA A 34 -3.21 4.77 6.27
N ALA A 35 -3.59 5.42 5.18
CA ALA A 35 -4.54 4.91 4.20
C ALA A 35 -4.04 3.61 3.56
N GLU A 36 -2.78 3.59 3.08
CA GLU A 36 -2.17 2.40 2.49
C GLU A 36 -2.12 1.24 3.49
N ALA A 37 -1.70 1.48 4.74
CA ALA A 37 -1.68 0.47 5.78
C ALA A 37 -3.08 -0.09 6.05
N SER A 38 -4.09 0.79 6.19
CA SER A 38 -5.48 0.41 6.41
C SER A 38 -6.06 -0.38 5.23
N ALA A 39 -5.77 0.04 4.00
CA ALA A 39 -6.23 -0.65 2.79
C ALA A 39 -5.68 -2.08 2.72
N LEU A 40 -4.38 -2.26 3.01
CA LEU A 40 -3.73 -3.57 3.00
C LEU A 40 -4.24 -4.51 4.09
N VAL A 41 -4.46 -4.00 5.29
CA VAL A 41 -5.02 -4.80 6.39
C VAL A 41 -6.44 -5.23 6.06
N ARG A 42 -7.32 -4.29 5.68
CA ARG A 42 -8.73 -4.56 5.35
C ARG A 42 -8.92 -5.39 4.08
N MET A 43 -7.97 -5.39 3.17
CA MET A 43 -7.97 -6.28 2.02
C MET A 43 -7.85 -7.75 2.43
N ARG A 44 -7.13 -8.04 3.52
CA ARG A 44 -6.93 -9.39 4.08
C ARG A 44 -7.94 -9.75 5.16
N ASP A 45 -8.38 -8.76 5.92
CA ASP A 45 -9.35 -8.90 7.01
C ASP A 45 -10.29 -7.70 7.01
N PRO A 46 -11.46 -7.80 6.34
CA PRO A 46 -12.44 -6.71 6.31
C PRO A 46 -12.93 -6.26 7.68
N SER A 47 -12.83 -7.13 8.70
CA SER A 47 -13.23 -6.87 10.08
C SER A 47 -12.12 -6.22 10.93
N ALA A 48 -10.97 -5.92 10.33
CA ALA A 48 -9.84 -5.35 11.05
C ALA A 48 -10.14 -3.95 11.59
N GLU A 49 -9.72 -3.75 12.83
CA GLU A 49 -9.73 -2.45 13.49
C GLU A 49 -8.37 -1.79 13.35
N VAL A 50 -8.35 -0.53 12.94
CA VAL A 50 -7.11 0.21 12.69
C VAL A 50 -7.17 1.51 13.46
N GLU A 51 -6.19 1.72 14.35
CA GLU A 51 -6.11 2.88 15.23
C GLU A 51 -4.79 3.61 15.08
N ALA A 52 -4.83 4.94 15.00
CA ALA A 52 -3.65 5.77 15.18
C ALA A 52 -3.26 5.76 16.66
N ALA A 53 -2.07 5.28 16.99
CA ALA A 53 -1.62 5.20 18.38
C ALA A 53 -0.95 6.49 18.83
N GLU A 54 0.12 6.93 18.14
CA GLU A 54 0.83 8.17 18.43
C GLU A 54 1.70 8.59 17.23
N GLY A 55 1.54 9.83 16.79
CA GLY A 55 2.34 10.39 15.71
C GLY A 55 2.32 9.52 14.45
N ARG A 56 3.43 8.81 14.18
CA ARG A 56 3.57 7.92 13.03
C ARG A 56 3.39 6.43 13.36
N VAL A 57 2.88 6.11 14.54
CA VAL A 57 2.55 4.73 14.92
C VAL A 57 1.08 4.46 14.67
N LEU A 58 0.81 3.41 13.91
CA LEU A 58 -0.52 2.89 13.68
C LEU A 58 -0.55 1.43 14.13
N ILE A 59 -1.62 1.03 14.81
CA ILE A 59 -1.83 -0.35 15.26
C ILE A 59 -3.10 -0.89 14.61
N ALA A 60 -3.00 -2.07 14.03
CA ALA A 60 -4.14 -2.80 13.53
C ALA A 60 -4.39 -4.07 14.35
N SER A 61 -5.66 -4.35 14.65
CA SER A 61 -6.11 -5.61 15.23
C SER A 61 -6.73 -6.45 14.12
N SER A 62 -6.06 -7.55 13.70
CA SER A 62 -6.39 -8.27 12.47
C SER A 62 -5.92 -9.72 12.48
N GLU A 63 -6.56 -10.56 11.67
CA GLU A 63 -6.09 -11.91 11.35
C GLU A 63 -5.02 -11.93 10.24
N ALA A 64 -4.79 -10.77 9.59
CA ALA A 64 -3.82 -10.66 8.50
C ALA A 64 -2.39 -10.98 8.97
N ASP A 65 -1.62 -11.65 8.11
CA ASP A 65 -0.19 -11.87 8.36
C ASP A 65 0.60 -10.57 8.12
N PRO A 66 1.26 -10.02 9.14
CA PRO A 66 2.06 -8.81 9.00
C PRO A 66 3.21 -8.96 7.99
N GLN A 67 3.67 -10.18 7.70
CA GLN A 67 4.73 -10.43 6.72
C GLN A 67 4.25 -10.19 5.29
N ILE A 68 3.02 -10.60 4.97
CA ILE A 68 2.40 -10.35 3.65
C ILE A 68 2.24 -8.85 3.44
N ILE A 69 1.77 -8.14 4.47
CA ILE A 69 1.61 -6.68 4.41
C ILE A 69 2.98 -5.99 4.24
N ALA A 70 3.99 -6.43 5.01
CA ALA A 70 5.35 -5.89 4.93
C ALA A 70 5.97 -6.01 3.53
N GLY A 71 5.67 -7.08 2.80
CA GLY A 71 6.12 -7.29 1.42
C GLY A 71 5.47 -6.36 0.40
N ARG A 72 4.30 -5.80 0.71
CA ARG A 72 3.53 -4.93 -0.21
C ARG A 72 3.70 -3.45 0.06
N ILE A 73 3.76 -3.07 1.33
CA ILE A 73 3.62 -1.67 1.77
C ILE A 73 4.77 -0.78 1.29
N ALA A 74 4.46 0.43 0.87
CA ALA A 74 5.43 1.42 0.39
C ALA A 74 5.73 2.50 1.44
N PHE A 75 4.72 3.01 2.13
CA PHE A 75 4.84 4.17 3.00
C PHE A 75 4.96 3.83 4.50
N SER A 76 5.50 2.64 4.82
CA SER A 76 5.90 2.32 6.19
C SER A 76 7.40 2.03 6.27
N LYS A 77 8.01 2.49 7.37
CA LYS A 77 9.42 2.17 7.69
C LYS A 77 9.55 0.78 8.27
N ARG A 78 8.56 0.36 9.08
CA ARG A 78 8.48 -0.96 9.71
C ARG A 78 7.06 -1.43 9.81
N VAL A 79 6.89 -2.73 9.64
CA VAL A 79 5.66 -3.48 9.90
C VAL A 79 6.04 -4.73 10.66
N GLY A 80 5.35 -5.04 11.75
CA GLY A 80 5.64 -6.23 12.54
C GLY A 80 4.53 -6.58 13.53
N SER A 81 4.60 -7.79 14.09
CA SER A 81 3.73 -8.21 15.17
C SER A 81 4.06 -7.43 16.44
N VAL A 82 3.04 -6.87 17.09
CA VAL A 82 3.23 -6.16 18.37
C VAL A 82 3.78 -7.11 19.42
N ILE A 83 4.78 -6.68 20.17
CA ILE A 83 5.27 -7.34 21.38
C ILE A 83 4.64 -6.59 22.56
N PRO A 84 3.67 -7.20 23.28
CA PRO A 84 2.99 -6.54 24.38
C PRO A 84 3.96 -6.12 25.48
N ASP A 85 3.94 -4.86 25.87
CA ASP A 85 4.79 -4.29 26.92
C ASP A 85 6.29 -4.61 26.79
N GLY A 86 6.75 -4.91 25.57
CA GLY A 86 8.14 -5.28 25.30
C GLY A 86 8.52 -6.69 25.75
N LYS A 87 7.58 -7.51 26.20
CA LYS A 87 7.83 -8.87 26.68
C LYS A 87 7.68 -9.88 25.54
N LEU A 88 8.79 -10.48 25.13
CA LEU A 88 8.84 -11.50 24.11
C LEU A 88 8.24 -12.82 24.65
N ASP A 89 7.37 -13.45 23.87
CA ASP A 89 6.87 -14.80 24.17
C ASP A 89 7.90 -15.88 23.81
N GLY A 90 7.60 -17.13 24.18
CA GLY A 90 8.51 -18.26 23.99
C GLY A 90 8.83 -18.55 22.53
N ASP A 91 7.87 -18.37 21.61
CA ASP A 91 8.06 -18.62 20.18
C ASP A 91 8.86 -17.49 19.51
N GLN A 92 8.62 -16.25 19.92
CA GLN A 92 9.42 -15.09 19.51
C GLN A 92 10.86 -15.23 19.96
N LEU A 93 11.11 -15.57 21.23
CA LEU A 93 12.44 -15.82 21.78
C LEU A 93 13.15 -16.96 21.04
N ARG A 94 12.46 -18.07 20.79
CA ARG A 94 13.01 -19.19 20.01
C ARG A 94 13.44 -18.76 18.63
N SER A 95 12.58 -18.04 17.89
CA SER A 95 12.86 -17.53 16.54
C SER A 95 14.09 -16.62 16.52
N LEU A 96 14.21 -15.74 17.51
CA LEU A 96 15.33 -14.81 17.65
C LEU A 96 16.66 -15.54 17.99
N ARG A 97 16.61 -16.58 18.83
CA ARG A 97 17.77 -17.38 19.24
C ARG A 97 18.29 -18.29 18.13
N GLU A 98 17.40 -18.90 17.37
CA GLU A 98 17.75 -19.79 16.26
C GLU A 98 18.22 -18.99 15.03
N GLY A 99 17.71 -17.79 14.84
CA GLY A 99 18.06 -16.90 13.74
C GLY A 99 19.15 -15.89 14.04
N THR A 100 19.21 -14.85 13.21
CA THR A 100 19.99 -13.64 13.47
C THR A 100 19.04 -12.49 13.72
N TYR A 101 19.39 -11.57 14.61
CA TYR A 101 18.53 -10.45 14.92
C TYR A 101 19.30 -9.14 15.12
N ARG A 102 18.55 -8.03 15.14
CA ARG A 102 18.98 -6.74 15.68
C ARG A 102 17.86 -6.09 16.48
N VAL A 103 18.25 -5.21 17.37
CA VAL A 103 17.34 -4.27 18.03
C VAL A 103 17.51 -2.91 17.37
N ASN A 104 16.43 -2.26 16.99
CA ASN A 104 16.45 -0.95 16.36
C ASN A 104 15.45 -0.01 17.04
N ILE A 105 15.91 1.18 17.42
CA ILE A 105 15.10 2.18 18.14
C ILE A 105 14.81 3.36 17.21
N PHE A 106 13.55 3.76 17.16
CA PHE A 106 13.06 4.93 16.45
C PHE A 106 12.45 5.92 17.46
N GLU A 107 12.96 7.13 17.45
CA GLU A 107 12.44 8.23 18.28
C GLU A 107 11.39 9.02 17.48
N LEU A 108 10.21 9.27 18.08
CA LEU A 108 9.18 10.13 17.48
C LEU A 108 9.26 11.59 17.95
N GLY A 109 9.92 11.85 19.06
CA GLY A 109 10.17 13.18 19.58
C GLY A 109 11.49 13.77 19.11
N GLU A 110 11.67 15.06 19.31
CA GLU A 110 12.90 15.79 18.95
C GLU A 110 14.08 15.44 19.84
N ARG A 111 13.84 14.97 21.07
CA ARG A 111 14.91 14.62 22.04
C ARG A 111 15.14 13.12 22.07
N LYS A 112 16.38 12.72 21.79
CA LYS A 112 16.82 11.33 22.03
C LYS A 112 16.76 11.04 23.53
N LYS A 113 16.14 9.92 23.90
CA LYS A 113 16.15 9.45 25.30
C LYS A 113 17.55 8.87 25.60
N PRO A 114 18.21 9.28 26.71
CA PRO A 114 19.61 8.94 26.97
C PRO A 114 19.85 7.46 27.25
N ASP A 115 18.82 6.68 27.53
CA ASP A 115 18.89 5.26 27.90
C ASP A 115 18.71 4.29 26.72
N SER A 116 18.70 4.76 25.46
CA SER A 116 18.50 3.90 24.27
C SER A 116 19.56 2.80 24.18
N GLY A 117 20.81 3.09 24.50
CA GLY A 117 21.89 2.09 24.53
C GLY A 117 21.68 1.02 25.60
N ARG A 118 21.19 1.42 26.78
CA ARG A 118 20.87 0.50 27.87
C ARG A 118 19.72 -0.42 27.50
N LEU A 119 18.65 0.13 26.92
CA LEU A 119 17.51 -0.66 26.47
C LEU A 119 17.92 -1.71 25.43
N ILE A 120 18.76 -1.35 24.45
CA ILE A 120 19.31 -2.30 23.48
C ILE A 120 20.08 -3.42 24.18
N ALA A 121 20.94 -3.08 25.15
CA ALA A 121 21.74 -4.04 25.86
C ALA A 121 20.89 -4.99 26.73
N ASP A 122 19.83 -4.46 27.38
CA ASP A 122 18.93 -5.26 28.21
C ASP A 122 18.11 -6.22 27.36
N LEU A 123 17.53 -5.77 26.23
CA LEU A 123 16.84 -6.64 25.28
C LEU A 123 17.77 -7.69 24.68
N ALA A 124 18.98 -7.32 24.30
CA ALA A 124 19.96 -8.27 23.77
C ALA A 124 20.38 -9.35 24.79
N ARG A 125 20.46 -8.99 26.07
CA ARG A 125 20.74 -9.94 27.16
C ARG A 125 19.57 -10.92 27.39
N GLU A 126 18.33 -10.44 27.34
CA GLU A 126 17.14 -11.25 27.49
C GLU A 126 16.98 -12.22 26.31
N ILE A 127 17.17 -11.73 25.08
CA ILE A 127 17.04 -12.54 23.88
C ILE A 127 18.12 -13.63 23.87
N GLY A 128 19.36 -13.28 24.08
CA GLY A 128 20.50 -14.16 23.83
C GLY A 128 20.51 -14.65 22.39
N GLY A 129 21.55 -14.99 21.75
CA GLY A 129 21.57 -15.43 20.35
C GLY A 129 22.47 -14.56 19.49
N ARG A 130 22.35 -14.65 18.17
CA ARG A 130 23.30 -14.02 17.24
C ARG A 130 22.82 -12.66 16.74
N VAL A 131 23.55 -11.61 17.08
CA VAL A 131 23.28 -10.26 16.58
C VAL A 131 23.86 -10.09 15.17
N SER A 132 23.08 -9.55 14.23
CA SER A 132 23.51 -9.16 12.89
C SER A 132 22.97 -7.77 12.56
N LEU A 133 23.86 -6.77 12.46
CA LEU A 133 23.45 -5.41 12.15
C LEU A 133 23.19 -5.19 10.66
N ARG A 134 23.91 -5.93 9.79
CA ARG A 134 23.83 -5.76 8.33
C ARG A 134 22.71 -6.57 7.70
N ASP A 135 22.57 -7.84 8.09
CA ASP A 135 21.59 -8.76 7.51
C ASP A 135 20.90 -9.59 8.61
N PRO A 136 20.05 -8.97 9.43
CA PRO A 136 19.28 -9.66 10.45
C PRO A 136 18.09 -10.42 9.81
N GLY A 137 17.87 -11.65 10.27
CA GLY A 137 16.65 -12.40 9.95
C GLY A 137 15.41 -11.77 10.60
N TYR A 138 15.62 -11.21 11.81
CA TYR A 138 14.57 -10.54 12.60
C TYR A 138 15.02 -9.18 13.10
N GLU A 139 14.07 -8.29 13.32
CA GLU A 139 14.29 -7.01 13.99
C GLU A 139 13.29 -6.81 15.11
N VAL A 140 13.80 -6.61 16.33
CA VAL A 140 13.01 -6.04 17.42
C VAL A 140 12.99 -4.54 17.22
N THR A 141 11.87 -4.02 16.75
CA THR A 141 11.65 -2.59 16.54
C THR A 141 11.10 -1.99 17.82
N VAL A 142 11.76 -0.97 18.34
CA VAL A 142 11.24 -0.13 19.44
C VAL A 142 10.94 1.24 18.89
N VAL A 143 9.70 1.71 19.05
CA VAL A 143 9.30 3.07 18.69
C VAL A 143 9.03 3.83 19.98
N ARG A 144 9.85 4.82 20.28
CA ARG A 144 9.73 5.65 21.48
C ARG A 144 8.84 6.84 21.21
N GLY A 145 7.66 6.83 21.81
CA GLY A 145 6.68 7.90 21.70
C GLY A 145 7.12 9.20 22.38
N ALA A 146 6.69 10.32 21.85
CA ALA A 146 6.91 11.65 22.44
C ALA A 146 6.23 11.77 23.83
N GLY A 147 5.06 11.13 24.00
CA GLY A 147 4.31 11.05 25.25
C GLY A 147 4.88 10.09 26.31
N GLY A 148 6.03 9.44 26.04
CA GLY A 148 6.70 8.56 27.00
C GLY A 148 6.34 7.08 26.88
N ARG A 149 5.38 6.72 26.04
CA ARG A 149 5.04 5.33 25.74
C ARG A 149 6.01 4.76 24.71
N ASP A 150 6.49 3.55 24.95
CA ASP A 150 7.29 2.81 23.99
C ASP A 150 6.42 1.70 23.35
N TYR A 151 6.60 1.50 22.04
CA TYR A 151 5.89 0.49 21.25
C TYR A 151 6.92 -0.50 20.72
N PHE A 152 6.62 -1.78 20.85
CA PHE A 152 7.54 -2.85 20.49
C PHE A 152 6.92 -3.74 19.41
N ALA A 153 7.71 -4.13 18.43
CA ALA A 153 7.27 -5.07 17.40
C ALA A 153 8.40 -5.98 16.93
N LEU A 154 8.03 -7.21 16.55
CA LEU A 154 8.90 -8.15 15.88
C LEU A 154 8.62 -8.12 14.37
N SER A 155 9.64 -7.85 13.56
CA SER A 155 9.55 -7.76 12.11
C SER A 155 10.63 -8.58 11.40
N ARG A 156 10.44 -8.77 10.08
CA ARG A 156 11.46 -9.33 9.18
C ARG A 156 11.90 -8.25 8.18
N PRO A 157 13.04 -7.61 8.39
CA PRO A 157 13.48 -6.47 7.57
C PRO A 157 13.67 -6.80 6.09
N SER A 158 14.03 -8.04 5.76
CA SER A 158 14.20 -8.50 4.38
C SER A 158 12.94 -8.37 3.54
N LEU A 159 11.75 -8.56 4.14
CA LEU A 159 10.47 -8.45 3.44
C LEU A 159 10.15 -7.01 3.02
N MET A 160 10.70 -6.02 3.72
CA MET A 160 10.50 -4.60 3.43
C MET A 160 11.57 -4.00 2.51
N ARG A 161 12.54 -4.81 2.07
CA ARG A 161 13.56 -4.36 1.12
C ARG A 161 12.93 -4.25 -0.27
N GLN A 162 12.71 -3.02 -0.70
CA GLN A 162 12.22 -2.69 -2.02
C GLN A 162 13.32 -1.99 -2.81
N ASP A 163 13.63 -2.50 -3.96
CA ASP A 163 14.62 -1.85 -4.83
C ASP A 163 13.96 -0.73 -5.66
N TRP A 164 13.62 0.36 -4.95
CA TRP A 164 13.04 1.53 -5.59
C TRP A 164 13.97 2.18 -6.61
N VAL A 165 15.30 2.02 -6.45
CA VAL A 165 16.31 2.71 -7.26
C VAL A 165 16.29 2.21 -8.69
N VAL A 166 16.26 0.90 -8.90
CA VAL A 166 16.25 0.32 -10.25
C VAL A 166 14.95 0.60 -11.00
N ARG A 167 13.84 0.83 -10.28
CA ARG A 167 12.55 1.15 -10.88
C ARG A 167 12.26 2.64 -11.05
N ARG A 168 13.18 3.51 -10.65
CA ARG A 168 13.02 4.97 -10.85
C ARG A 168 12.84 5.32 -12.32
N PRO A 169 12.04 6.35 -12.66
CA PRO A 169 11.78 6.72 -14.05
C PRO A 169 13.03 6.88 -14.91
N ARG A 170 14.09 7.52 -14.36
CA ARG A 170 15.36 7.73 -15.07
C ARG A 170 16.24 6.46 -15.21
N ALA A 171 15.96 5.40 -14.48
CA ALA A 171 16.65 4.14 -14.61
C ALA A 171 16.01 3.20 -15.66
N ARG A 172 14.84 3.57 -16.18
CA ARG A 172 14.10 2.81 -17.18
C ARG A 172 14.58 3.11 -18.59
N PRO A 173 14.49 2.15 -19.54
CA PRO A 173 14.87 2.34 -20.94
C PRO A 173 14.11 3.46 -21.65
N PHE A 174 12.86 3.73 -21.25
CA PHE A 174 12.06 4.83 -21.73
C PHE A 174 11.66 5.75 -20.57
N PHE A 175 12.16 6.96 -20.62
CA PHE A 175 11.88 8.00 -19.62
C PHE A 175 10.90 9.05 -20.14
N HIS A 176 10.00 9.49 -19.28
CA HIS A 176 9.16 10.68 -19.48
C HIS A 176 9.05 11.46 -18.16
N PRO A 177 9.11 12.81 -18.18
CA PRO A 177 9.08 13.64 -16.96
C PRO A 177 7.82 13.46 -16.08
N ALA A 178 6.68 13.13 -16.70
CA ALA A 178 5.42 12.87 -15.99
C ALA A 178 5.34 11.47 -15.35
N ALA A 179 6.38 10.64 -15.46
CA ALA A 179 6.37 9.31 -14.88
C ALA A 179 6.34 9.37 -13.34
N ILE A 180 5.44 8.61 -12.73
CA ILE A 180 5.29 8.54 -11.27
C ILE A 180 6.44 7.73 -10.66
N PHE A 181 6.90 8.15 -9.46
CA PHE A 181 7.91 7.41 -8.70
C PHE A 181 7.35 6.08 -8.18
N PRO A 182 8.18 5.01 -8.11
CA PRO A 182 7.74 3.66 -7.76
C PRO A 182 6.97 3.59 -6.45
N LYS A 183 7.44 4.28 -5.42
CA LYS A 183 6.83 4.27 -4.09
C LYS A 183 5.38 4.79 -4.11
N LEU A 184 5.13 5.90 -4.82
CA LEU A 184 3.78 6.42 -4.98
C LEU A 184 2.93 5.51 -5.88
N SER A 185 3.51 5.01 -6.98
CA SER A 185 2.82 4.05 -7.85
C SER A 185 2.37 2.81 -7.07
N ARG A 186 3.23 2.26 -6.18
CA ARG A 186 2.91 1.14 -5.31
C ARG A 186 1.75 1.45 -4.39
N ALA A 187 1.74 2.63 -3.76
CA ALA A 187 0.65 3.04 -2.88
C ALA A 187 -0.69 3.16 -3.63
N LEU A 188 -0.69 3.75 -4.83
CA LEU A 188 -1.90 3.83 -5.65
C LEU A 188 -2.46 2.44 -5.99
N VAL A 189 -1.57 1.49 -6.35
CA VAL A 189 -1.98 0.09 -6.58
C VAL A 189 -2.50 -0.56 -5.30
N ASN A 190 -1.85 -0.35 -4.15
CA ASN A 190 -2.31 -0.88 -2.87
C ASN A 190 -3.68 -0.32 -2.45
N LEU A 191 -3.92 0.96 -2.68
CA LEU A 191 -5.22 1.60 -2.42
C LEU A 191 -6.35 1.04 -3.30
N SER A 192 -6.05 0.56 -4.52
CA SER A 192 -7.04 -0.12 -5.36
C SER A 192 -7.44 -1.51 -4.83
N ARG A 193 -6.71 -2.01 -3.83
CA ARG A 193 -6.92 -3.32 -3.18
C ARG A 193 -6.91 -4.51 -4.15
N VAL A 194 -6.24 -4.36 -5.28
CA VAL A 194 -6.02 -5.49 -6.19
C VAL A 194 -5.06 -6.49 -5.56
N ASP A 195 -5.34 -7.79 -5.73
CA ASP A 195 -4.58 -8.87 -5.12
C ASP A 195 -3.79 -9.71 -6.14
N LEU A 196 -3.06 -10.70 -5.63
CA LEU A 196 -2.31 -11.68 -6.42
C LEU A 196 -3.21 -12.37 -7.45
N GLY A 197 -2.79 -12.35 -8.71
CA GLY A 197 -3.52 -12.96 -9.84
C GLY A 197 -4.73 -12.17 -10.35
N GLU A 198 -5.20 -11.16 -9.61
CA GLU A 198 -6.30 -10.29 -10.03
C GLU A 198 -5.89 -9.32 -11.14
N VAL A 199 -6.86 -8.91 -11.95
CA VAL A 199 -6.64 -8.02 -13.09
C VAL A 199 -6.63 -6.55 -12.64
N PHE A 200 -5.52 -5.87 -12.87
CA PHE A 200 -5.32 -4.44 -12.62
C PHE A 200 -5.33 -3.65 -13.93
N LEU A 201 -6.02 -2.50 -13.98
CA LEU A 201 -6.02 -1.62 -15.15
C LEU A 201 -5.53 -0.22 -14.82
N ASP A 202 -4.59 0.28 -15.64
CA ASP A 202 -4.27 1.70 -15.75
C ASP A 202 -4.66 2.21 -17.15
N PRO A 203 -5.79 2.94 -17.30
CA PRO A 203 -6.28 3.40 -18.60
C PRO A 203 -5.55 4.64 -19.15
N PHE A 204 -4.61 5.23 -18.41
CA PHE A 204 -3.70 6.30 -18.83
C PHE A 204 -2.26 5.95 -18.48
N CYS A 205 -1.83 4.75 -18.85
CA CYS A 205 -0.64 4.10 -18.29
C CYS A 205 0.70 4.83 -18.57
N GLY A 206 0.74 5.74 -19.53
CA GLY A 206 1.94 6.50 -19.86
C GLY A 206 3.17 5.60 -20.06
N THR A 207 4.16 5.73 -19.18
CA THR A 207 5.39 4.92 -19.22
C THR A 207 5.28 3.57 -18.49
N GLY A 208 4.10 3.21 -17.96
CA GLY A 208 3.83 1.95 -17.26
C GLY A 208 4.24 1.94 -15.79
N SER A 209 4.28 3.10 -15.11
CA SER A 209 4.73 3.17 -13.70
C SER A 209 3.87 2.33 -12.75
N LEU A 210 2.54 2.44 -12.84
CA LEU A 210 1.62 1.66 -12.01
C LEU A 210 1.62 0.19 -12.42
N LEU A 211 1.73 -0.09 -13.72
CA LEU A 211 1.76 -1.46 -14.23
C LEU A 211 2.95 -2.24 -13.66
N LEU A 212 4.15 -1.61 -13.62
CA LEU A 212 5.34 -2.21 -13.00
C LEU A 212 5.07 -2.62 -11.55
N GLU A 213 4.50 -1.71 -10.77
CA GLU A 213 4.25 -1.99 -9.35
C GLU A 213 3.11 -2.99 -9.13
N ALA A 214 2.07 -2.99 -9.97
CA ALA A 214 1.01 -4.01 -9.94
C ALA A 214 1.57 -5.41 -10.23
N HIS A 215 2.45 -5.52 -11.22
CA HIS A 215 3.11 -6.80 -11.53
C HIS A 215 4.03 -7.27 -10.39
N GLU A 216 4.85 -6.38 -9.81
CA GLU A 216 5.69 -6.70 -8.64
C GLU A 216 4.87 -7.22 -7.44
N LEU A 217 3.60 -6.86 -7.37
CA LEU A 217 2.64 -7.35 -6.38
C LEU A 217 1.95 -8.66 -6.80
N GLY A 218 2.27 -9.17 -7.98
CA GLY A 218 1.71 -10.40 -8.53
C GLY A 218 0.32 -10.25 -9.14
N ALA A 219 -0.19 -9.03 -9.33
CA ALA A 219 -1.39 -8.79 -10.10
C ALA A 219 -1.12 -8.99 -11.60
N ALA A 220 -2.18 -9.12 -12.40
CA ALA A 220 -2.15 -9.20 -13.85
C ALA A 220 -2.43 -7.82 -14.47
N PRO A 221 -1.39 -6.99 -14.75
CA PRO A 221 -1.61 -5.62 -15.18
C PRO A 221 -2.00 -5.52 -16.65
N LEU A 222 -2.97 -4.65 -16.92
CA LEU A 222 -3.36 -4.16 -18.24
C LEU A 222 -3.13 -2.66 -18.30
N GLY A 223 -2.61 -2.16 -19.41
CA GLY A 223 -2.42 -0.73 -19.64
C GLY A 223 -3.08 -0.25 -20.93
N ALA A 224 -3.62 0.95 -20.90
CA ALA A 224 -4.03 1.65 -22.11
C ALA A 224 -3.46 3.07 -22.12
N ASP A 225 -3.13 3.57 -23.28
CA ASP A 225 -2.79 4.97 -23.50
C ASP A 225 -3.15 5.34 -24.96
N ARG A 226 -3.63 6.55 -25.18
CA ARG A 226 -3.95 7.01 -26.54
C ARG A 226 -2.71 7.39 -27.36
N ASP A 227 -1.61 7.75 -26.68
CA ASP A 227 -0.34 8.08 -27.31
C ASP A 227 0.46 6.81 -27.61
N GLN A 228 0.63 6.51 -28.90
CA GLN A 228 1.42 5.38 -29.39
C GLN A 228 2.87 5.38 -28.88
N ARG A 229 3.45 6.57 -28.65
CA ARG A 229 4.80 6.69 -28.11
C ARG A 229 4.86 6.20 -26.67
N MET A 230 3.84 6.53 -25.86
CA MET A 230 3.73 6.06 -24.49
C MET A 230 3.54 4.53 -24.43
N VAL A 231 2.65 3.99 -25.27
CA VAL A 231 2.46 2.53 -25.37
C VAL A 231 3.76 1.80 -25.70
N LYS A 232 4.50 2.25 -26.73
CA LYS A 232 5.81 1.68 -27.07
C LYS A 232 6.83 1.82 -25.94
N GLY A 233 6.82 2.95 -25.25
CA GLY A 233 7.68 3.24 -24.12
C GLY A 233 7.37 2.35 -22.92
N ALA A 234 6.09 2.19 -22.57
CA ALA A 234 5.64 1.28 -21.54
C ALA A 234 6.10 -0.16 -21.84
N LEU A 235 5.84 -0.67 -23.03
CA LEU A 235 6.29 -2.02 -23.45
C LEU A 235 7.80 -2.21 -23.30
N ARG A 236 8.61 -1.21 -23.72
CA ARG A 236 10.08 -1.27 -23.53
C ARG A 236 10.48 -1.32 -22.05
N ASN A 237 9.86 -0.50 -21.22
CA ASN A 237 10.12 -0.50 -19.79
C ASN A 237 9.80 -1.87 -19.18
N MET A 238 8.70 -2.43 -19.55
CA MET A 238 8.20 -3.65 -19.00
C MET A 238 9.06 -4.86 -19.41
N HIS A 239 9.41 -4.98 -20.68
CA HIS A 239 10.32 -6.01 -21.15
C HIS A 239 11.69 -5.97 -20.44
N SER A 240 12.17 -4.78 -20.04
CA SER A 240 13.43 -4.66 -19.32
C SER A 240 13.42 -5.27 -17.92
N PHE A 241 12.24 -5.46 -17.33
CA PHE A 241 12.07 -6.12 -16.03
C PHE A 241 11.75 -7.62 -16.18
N ARG A 242 11.90 -8.21 -17.37
CA ARG A 242 11.70 -9.65 -17.69
C ARG A 242 10.33 -10.18 -17.24
N GLN A 243 9.30 -9.40 -17.52
CA GLN A 243 7.97 -9.71 -17.02
C GLN A 243 7.07 -10.20 -18.15
N ASP A 244 6.30 -11.27 -17.87
CA ASP A 244 5.24 -11.74 -18.76
C ASP A 244 4.01 -10.82 -18.63
N TRP A 245 3.56 -10.28 -19.74
CA TRP A 245 2.55 -9.24 -19.80
C TRP A 245 1.24 -9.74 -20.37
N ARG A 246 0.15 -9.24 -19.79
CA ARG A 246 -1.16 -9.41 -20.42
C ARG A 246 -1.43 -8.35 -21.49
N GLY A 247 -0.78 -7.21 -21.43
CA GLY A 247 -0.78 -6.28 -22.54
C GLY A 247 -0.82 -4.79 -22.17
N VAL A 248 -0.26 -4.00 -23.09
CA VAL A 248 -0.44 -2.57 -23.16
C VAL A 248 -0.97 -2.26 -24.56
N VAL A 249 -2.09 -1.54 -24.65
CA VAL A 249 -2.76 -1.27 -25.91
C VAL A 249 -2.87 0.23 -26.17
N ARG A 250 -2.89 0.63 -27.44
CA ARG A 250 -3.27 1.96 -27.80
C ARG A 250 -4.79 2.09 -27.82
N ALA A 251 -5.36 2.83 -26.85
CA ALA A 251 -6.80 3.03 -26.77
C ALA A 251 -7.12 4.39 -26.14
N ASP A 252 -8.27 4.93 -26.49
CA ASP A 252 -8.93 6.00 -25.74
C ASP A 252 -9.70 5.37 -24.58
N VAL A 253 -9.73 6.03 -23.41
CA VAL A 253 -10.43 5.51 -22.22
C VAL A 253 -11.88 5.15 -22.51
N ARG A 254 -12.56 5.90 -23.37
CA ARG A 254 -13.96 5.66 -23.80
C ARG A 254 -14.16 4.37 -24.61
N LYS A 255 -13.09 3.81 -25.14
CA LYS A 255 -13.08 2.61 -25.99
C LYS A 255 -11.99 1.63 -25.54
N CYS A 256 -11.77 1.53 -24.22
CA CYS A 256 -10.80 0.60 -23.66
C CYS A 256 -11.25 -0.85 -23.96
N PRO A 257 -10.45 -1.67 -24.65
CA PRO A 257 -10.86 -3.00 -25.09
C PRO A 257 -10.68 -4.04 -23.97
N VAL A 258 -11.26 -3.76 -22.80
CA VAL A 258 -11.23 -4.61 -21.61
C VAL A 258 -12.66 -4.86 -21.17
N VAL A 259 -12.94 -6.06 -20.68
CA VAL A 259 -14.31 -6.47 -20.32
C VAL A 259 -14.59 -6.31 -18.84
N ALA A 260 -13.63 -6.71 -17.98
CA ALA A 260 -13.76 -6.60 -16.53
C ALA A 260 -12.38 -6.56 -15.87
N VAL A 261 -12.31 -5.86 -14.74
CA VAL A 261 -11.10 -5.73 -13.92
C VAL A 261 -11.43 -5.78 -12.44
N ASP A 262 -10.44 -6.14 -11.63
CA ASP A 262 -10.59 -6.27 -10.17
C ASP A 262 -10.11 -5.04 -9.40
N GLY A 263 -9.33 -4.16 -10.04
CA GLY A 263 -8.90 -2.89 -9.48
C GLY A 263 -8.37 -1.96 -10.55
N MET A 264 -8.55 -0.67 -10.35
CA MET A 264 -8.03 0.37 -11.23
C MET A 264 -7.28 1.43 -10.45
N ALA A 265 -6.15 1.88 -10.97
CA ALA A 265 -5.51 3.11 -10.51
C ALA A 265 -4.88 3.86 -11.68
N THR A 266 -4.88 5.19 -11.62
CA THR A 266 -4.35 6.01 -12.70
C THR A 266 -4.02 7.44 -12.26
N ASP A 267 -3.14 8.10 -13.01
CA ASP A 267 -2.89 9.55 -12.98
C ASP A 267 -3.50 10.15 -14.25
N ILE A 268 -4.60 10.89 -14.11
CA ILE A 268 -5.26 11.46 -15.29
C ILE A 268 -4.37 12.51 -15.98
N PRO A 269 -4.37 12.56 -17.32
CA PRO A 269 -3.58 13.55 -18.03
C PRO A 269 -4.12 14.97 -17.81
N TYR A 270 -3.23 15.91 -17.46
CA TYR A 270 -3.56 17.33 -17.26
C TYR A 270 -2.37 18.23 -17.67
N GLY A 271 -2.65 19.54 -17.85
CA GLY A 271 -1.65 20.54 -18.17
C GLY A 271 -1.19 20.56 -19.64
N ARG A 272 -0.26 21.48 -19.95
CA ARG A 272 0.22 21.70 -21.33
C ARG A 272 1.06 20.57 -21.91
N ALA A 273 1.62 19.72 -21.07
CA ALA A 273 2.45 18.58 -21.47
C ALA A 273 1.66 17.30 -21.72
N SER A 274 0.35 17.31 -21.46
CA SER A 274 -0.53 16.16 -21.66
C SER A 274 -1.16 16.19 -23.05
N SER A 275 -1.29 15.02 -23.67
CA SER A 275 -1.96 14.85 -24.97
C SER A 275 -3.49 14.93 -24.87
N THR A 276 -4.03 15.87 -24.07
CA THR A 276 -5.48 16.01 -23.89
C THR A 276 -6.20 16.46 -25.18
N SER A 277 -5.45 16.85 -26.24
CA SER A 277 -5.99 17.22 -27.56
C SER A 277 -7.19 18.17 -27.49
N GLY A 278 -7.16 19.14 -26.56
CA GLY A 278 -8.21 20.13 -26.38
C GLY A 278 -9.36 19.74 -25.46
N SER A 279 -9.42 18.49 -24.95
CA SER A 279 -10.41 18.10 -23.94
C SER A 279 -10.08 18.72 -22.59
N LYS A 280 -11.08 19.20 -21.87
CA LYS A 280 -10.92 19.68 -20.48
C LYS A 280 -10.63 18.48 -19.57
N THR A 281 -9.80 18.67 -18.55
CA THR A 281 -9.48 17.60 -17.58
C THR A 281 -10.73 17.04 -16.89
N SER A 282 -11.78 17.86 -16.70
CA SER A 282 -13.08 17.44 -16.19
C SER A 282 -13.79 16.43 -17.12
N GLU A 283 -13.70 16.61 -18.44
CA GLU A 283 -14.24 15.65 -19.41
C GLU A 283 -13.47 14.32 -19.40
N VAL A 284 -12.16 14.37 -19.20
CA VAL A 284 -11.35 13.16 -19.04
C VAL A 284 -11.76 12.39 -17.79
N MET A 285 -11.97 13.09 -16.67
CA MET A 285 -12.46 12.50 -15.41
C MET A 285 -13.84 11.84 -15.61
N GLU A 286 -14.78 12.54 -16.23
CA GLU A 286 -16.12 12.01 -16.53
C GLU A 286 -16.07 10.73 -17.38
N ASN A 287 -15.27 10.72 -18.42
CA ASN A 287 -15.09 9.56 -19.28
C ASN A 287 -14.41 8.40 -18.53
N LEU A 288 -13.44 8.69 -17.64
CA LEU A 288 -12.83 7.68 -16.79
C LEU A 288 -13.86 7.04 -15.85
N LEU A 289 -14.66 7.84 -15.15
CA LEU A 289 -15.69 7.34 -14.22
C LEU A 289 -16.71 6.46 -14.94
N ARG A 290 -17.21 6.90 -16.12
CA ARG A 290 -18.14 6.09 -16.92
C ARG A 290 -17.54 4.76 -17.37
N THR A 291 -16.29 4.77 -17.80
CA THR A 291 -15.58 3.55 -18.22
C THR A 291 -15.33 2.62 -17.03
N ALA A 292 -14.87 3.18 -15.91
CA ALA A 292 -14.61 2.39 -14.70
C ALA A 292 -15.89 1.75 -14.14
N ALA A 293 -17.04 2.46 -14.18
CA ALA A 293 -18.34 1.90 -13.78
C ALA A 293 -18.75 0.67 -14.61
N GLY A 294 -18.38 0.64 -15.90
CA GLY A 294 -18.64 -0.52 -16.75
C GLY A 294 -17.66 -1.68 -16.60
N LEU A 295 -16.47 -1.43 -16.04
CA LEU A 295 -15.41 -2.43 -15.94
C LEU A 295 -15.22 -3.01 -14.54
N LEU A 296 -15.44 -2.21 -13.49
CA LEU A 296 -15.32 -2.63 -12.10
C LEU A 296 -16.61 -3.27 -11.60
N ARG A 297 -16.47 -4.41 -10.92
CA ARG A 297 -17.56 -5.02 -10.17
C ARG A 297 -17.87 -4.21 -8.91
N GLU A 298 -19.08 -4.37 -8.37
CA GLU A 298 -19.46 -3.80 -7.07
C GLU A 298 -18.45 -4.13 -5.98
N GLY A 299 -18.18 -3.18 -5.11
CA GLY A 299 -17.21 -3.29 -4.02
C GLY A 299 -15.74 -3.11 -4.43
N ARG A 300 -15.43 -3.11 -5.75
CA ARG A 300 -14.07 -2.86 -6.27
C ARG A 300 -13.76 -1.37 -6.32
N ARG A 301 -12.48 -1.03 -6.51
CA ARG A 301 -12.01 0.35 -6.35
C ARG A 301 -11.34 0.90 -7.59
N LEU A 302 -11.64 2.17 -7.84
CA LEU A 302 -10.89 3.07 -8.69
C LEU A 302 -10.10 4.03 -7.81
N VAL A 303 -8.80 4.12 -8.03
CA VAL A 303 -7.92 5.13 -7.42
C VAL A 303 -7.51 6.11 -8.50
N VAL A 304 -7.85 7.38 -8.35
CA VAL A 304 -7.50 8.39 -9.34
C VAL A 304 -6.68 9.51 -8.72
N MET A 305 -5.52 9.79 -9.31
CA MET A 305 -4.72 10.96 -8.99
C MET A 305 -5.03 12.05 -10.02
N HIS A 306 -5.35 13.25 -9.53
CA HIS A 306 -5.79 14.39 -10.36
C HIS A 306 -5.38 15.72 -9.72
N PRO A 307 -5.38 16.84 -10.47
CA PRO A 307 -5.26 18.16 -9.85
C PRO A 307 -6.42 18.43 -8.88
N ASP A 308 -6.16 19.12 -7.79
CA ASP A 308 -7.15 19.52 -6.77
C ASP A 308 -8.26 20.44 -7.32
N THR A 309 -8.01 21.08 -8.45
CA THR A 309 -9.00 21.90 -9.18
C THR A 309 -10.03 21.11 -9.98
N VAL A 310 -9.90 19.78 -10.03
CA VAL A 310 -10.82 18.88 -10.76
C VAL A 310 -11.69 18.14 -9.77
N ALA A 311 -12.99 18.45 -9.76
CA ALA A 311 -13.94 17.72 -8.93
C ALA A 311 -14.20 16.31 -9.46
N VAL A 312 -14.39 15.37 -8.54
CA VAL A 312 -14.83 14.00 -8.83
C VAL A 312 -16.35 13.93 -8.60
N ASP A 313 -17.09 13.83 -9.69
CA ASP A 313 -18.54 13.59 -9.63
C ASP A 313 -18.82 12.08 -9.70
N ALA A 314 -19.03 11.46 -8.55
CA ALA A 314 -19.24 10.01 -8.43
C ALA A 314 -20.54 9.49 -9.09
N ARG A 315 -21.54 10.37 -9.40
CA ARG A 315 -22.79 10.11 -10.16
C ARG A 315 -23.59 8.90 -9.72
N GLY A 316 -23.51 8.49 -8.48
CA GLY A 316 -24.21 7.32 -7.95
C GLY A 316 -23.61 5.96 -8.35
N ASP A 317 -22.63 5.94 -9.25
CA ASP A 317 -21.90 4.71 -9.60
C ASP A 317 -20.77 4.39 -8.61
N PHE A 318 -20.29 5.42 -7.89
CA PHE A 318 -19.19 5.32 -6.95
C PHE A 318 -19.49 6.05 -5.65
N GLU A 319 -18.88 5.55 -4.57
CA GLU A 319 -18.77 6.24 -3.29
C GLU A 319 -17.31 6.66 -3.11
N ILE A 320 -17.05 7.93 -2.75
CA ILE A 320 -15.70 8.39 -2.41
C ILE A 320 -15.41 7.91 -0.99
N GLU A 321 -14.52 6.92 -0.85
CA GLU A 321 -14.10 6.40 0.46
C GLU A 321 -13.07 7.29 1.13
N GLU A 322 -12.11 7.81 0.36
CA GLU A 322 -10.98 8.59 0.89
C GLU A 322 -10.49 9.61 -0.13
N GLU A 323 -9.97 10.75 0.37
CA GLU A 323 -9.26 11.74 -0.43
C GLU A 323 -7.97 12.16 0.28
N HIS A 324 -6.86 12.20 -0.47
CA HIS A 324 -5.53 12.54 0.04
C HIS A 324 -4.90 13.64 -0.80
N HIS A 325 -4.46 14.72 -0.16
CA HIS A 325 -3.82 15.83 -0.85
C HIS A 325 -2.31 15.70 -0.82
N LEU A 326 -1.68 15.77 -1.99
CA LEU A 326 -0.25 15.71 -2.17
C LEU A 326 0.25 17.05 -2.75
N TYR A 327 0.87 17.86 -1.90
CA TYR A 327 1.50 19.09 -2.33
C TYR A 327 2.73 18.79 -3.20
N ILE A 328 2.77 19.31 -4.40
CA ILE A 328 3.90 19.15 -5.33
C ILE A 328 4.74 20.44 -5.37
N HIS A 329 4.10 21.58 -5.62
CA HIS A 329 4.70 22.92 -5.59
C HIS A 329 3.60 23.98 -5.55
N SER A 330 3.97 25.27 -5.41
CA SER A 330 3.04 26.40 -5.21
C SER A 330 1.88 26.52 -6.20
N LYS A 331 1.97 25.89 -7.37
CA LYS A 331 0.94 25.94 -8.42
C LYS A 331 0.28 24.57 -8.68
N LEU A 332 0.60 23.56 -7.88
CA LEU A 332 0.08 22.22 -8.10
C LEU A 332 -0.01 21.44 -6.78
N THR A 333 -1.22 21.19 -6.35
CA THR A 333 -1.57 20.13 -5.42
C THR A 333 -2.29 19.04 -6.21
N ARG A 334 -1.99 17.78 -5.93
CA ARG A 334 -2.70 16.63 -6.48
C ARG A 334 -3.59 16.05 -5.41
N THR A 335 -4.77 15.62 -5.80
CA THR A 335 -5.65 14.81 -4.96
C THR A 335 -5.62 13.37 -5.45
N ILE A 336 -5.56 12.45 -4.52
CA ILE A 336 -5.76 11.01 -4.75
C ILE A 336 -7.11 10.66 -4.16
N SER A 337 -8.09 10.38 -5.02
CA SER A 337 -9.41 9.96 -4.60
C SER A 337 -9.53 8.44 -4.74
N VAL A 338 -9.96 7.78 -3.67
CA VAL A 338 -10.26 6.34 -3.63
C VAL A 338 -11.77 6.18 -3.71
N LEU A 339 -12.24 5.59 -4.79
CA LEU A 339 -13.66 5.43 -5.09
C LEU A 339 -14.02 3.95 -5.07
N ARG A 340 -15.08 3.61 -4.35
CA ARG A 340 -15.66 2.26 -4.32
C ARG A 340 -16.84 2.19 -5.27
N ARG A 341 -16.88 1.19 -6.14
CA ARG A 341 -18.03 0.88 -7.00
C ARG A 341 -19.22 0.42 -6.12
N VAL A 342 -20.33 1.09 -6.22
CA VAL A 342 -21.60 0.77 -5.51
C VAL A 342 -22.53 -0.03 -6.37
#